data_76e38167b9c460abf0698f88bf5ded4e
#
_entry.id   76e38167b9c460abf0698f88bf5ded4e
#
_cell.length_a   1.000
_cell.length_b   1.000
_cell.length_c   1.000
_cell.angle_alpha   90.00
_cell.angle_beta   90.00
_cell.angle_gamma   90.00
#
_symmetry.space_group_name_H-M   'P 1'
#
loop_
_entity.id
_entity.type
_entity.pdbx_description
1 polymer ?
#
loop_
_entity_poly.entity_id
_entity_poly.type
_entity_poly.pdbx_seq_one_letter_code
_entity_poly.pdbx_strand_id
1 'polypeptide(L)'
;MKLLKATFGAATGALLAACATVPAQESDPRYIAQPLTDEIYTADPSARVWNDGRIYIYASHDVEVPEELHGSADAFDMRDYQVLSMDRLGGPVTVHPPALDVEQVPWAKRQMWAPDAAYRNGTYYLYFPAKDANDIFRIGVATSQSPTGPFTPQAEPIEGSYSIDPGILRDNDGEHYMYLGGIWGGQLQRWRNGTYDASVTEDDPTPLGEPAITPVVARMAPGMLQFAEPLRPVQIIDENGDPLLAGDTDRRFFEGAWVFRRGDTYYLTYSTGETHYLVYATSDSPYGPFTYRGRILEPVEGWTTHHSITEVGGQWYLFYHDTQRSGLTHLRNVKMTPLTFRADGSIETINPMTGTD
;
A
#
# COMPACT_ATOMS: atom_id res chain seq x y z
N MET A 1 83.56 -18.69 11.67
CA MET A 1 82.25 -18.21 12.15
C MET A 1 81.50 -17.60 10.92
N LYS A 2 80.64 -18.37 10.23
CA LYS A 2 79.98 -17.96 9.00
C LYS A 2 78.58 -17.48 9.35
N LEU A 3 78.25 -16.23 9.03
CA LEU A 3 76.91 -15.67 9.12
C LEU A 3 76.07 -16.17 7.94
N LEU A 4 74.92 -16.80 8.22
CA LEU A 4 73.87 -17.06 7.26
C LEU A 4 72.94 -15.82 7.20
N LYS A 5 72.78 -15.29 5.99
CA LYS A 5 71.69 -14.31 5.69
C LYS A 5 70.45 -15.07 5.25
N ALA A 6 69.35 -14.90 5.98
CA ALA A 6 68.04 -15.34 5.58
C ALA A 6 67.31 -14.24 4.79
N THR A 7 66.94 -14.52 3.57
CA THR A 7 66.09 -13.68 2.72
C THR A 7 64.60 -14.04 2.92
N PHE A 8 63.82 -13.09 3.43
CA PHE A 8 62.36 -13.22 3.46
C PHE A 8 61.77 -12.74 2.12
N GLY A 9 61.16 -13.64 1.40
CA GLY A 9 60.33 -13.34 0.23
C GLY A 9 58.92 -13.04 0.66
N ALA A 10 58.45 -11.79 0.42
CA ALA A 10 57.06 -11.44 0.61
C ALA A 10 56.25 -11.87 -0.62
N ALA A 11 55.33 -12.84 -0.43
CA ALA A 11 54.34 -13.21 -1.42
C ALA A 11 53.10 -12.34 -1.25
N THR A 12 52.90 -11.36 -2.16
CA THR A 12 51.66 -10.58 -2.30
C THR A 12 50.62 -11.42 -3.00
N GLY A 13 49.72 -12.01 -2.24
CA GLY A 13 48.51 -12.63 -2.75
C GLY A 13 47.49 -11.56 -3.12
N ALA A 14 47.21 -11.38 -4.42
CA ALA A 14 46.08 -10.58 -4.89
C ALA A 14 44.78 -11.39 -4.68
N LEU A 15 43.93 -10.96 -3.75
CA LEU A 15 42.54 -11.43 -3.68
C LEU A 15 41.78 -10.81 -4.86
N LEU A 16 41.47 -11.63 -5.86
CA LEU A 16 40.46 -11.33 -6.85
C LEU A 16 39.09 -11.50 -6.18
N ALA A 17 38.45 -10.38 -5.84
CA ALA A 17 37.03 -10.37 -5.49
C ALA A 17 36.24 -10.71 -6.77
N ALA A 18 35.72 -11.92 -6.84
CA ALA A 18 34.73 -12.28 -7.85
C ALA A 18 33.45 -11.53 -7.51
N CYS A 19 33.13 -10.49 -8.27
CA CYS A 19 31.78 -9.95 -8.32
C CYS A 19 30.89 -11.05 -8.91
N ALA A 20 30.13 -11.75 -8.06
CA ALA A 20 29.02 -12.58 -8.52
C ALA A 20 28.02 -11.63 -9.17
N THR A 21 27.92 -11.68 -10.48
CA THR A 21 26.79 -11.06 -11.22
C THR A 21 25.55 -11.87 -10.84
N VAL A 22 24.65 -11.24 -10.07
CA VAL A 22 23.29 -11.76 -9.88
C VAL A 22 22.69 -11.84 -11.30
N PRO A 23 22.19 -13.00 -11.74
CA PRO A 23 21.55 -13.09 -13.04
C PRO A 23 20.37 -12.10 -13.06
N ALA A 24 20.27 -11.30 -14.12
CA ALA A 24 19.10 -10.45 -14.33
C ALA A 24 17.86 -11.35 -14.36
N GLN A 25 16.83 -11.01 -13.60
CA GLN A 25 15.56 -11.72 -13.61
C GLN A 25 15.07 -11.78 -15.07
N GLU A 26 14.81 -12.96 -15.59
CA GLU A 26 14.23 -13.12 -16.93
C GLU A 26 12.86 -12.47 -16.93
N SER A 27 12.66 -11.50 -17.81
CA SER A 27 11.37 -10.81 -17.96
C SER A 27 10.35 -11.79 -18.57
N ASP A 28 9.21 -11.95 -17.90
CA ASP A 28 8.07 -12.69 -18.47
C ASP A 28 7.27 -11.77 -19.41
N PRO A 29 7.27 -12.07 -20.72
CA PRO A 29 6.62 -11.19 -21.72
C PRO A 29 5.08 -11.17 -21.61
N ARG A 30 4.47 -12.00 -20.78
CA ARG A 30 3.02 -11.97 -20.53
C ARG A 30 2.59 -10.75 -19.74
N TYR A 31 3.51 -10.09 -19.03
CA TYR A 31 3.21 -8.94 -18.17
C TYR A 31 3.85 -7.67 -18.69
N ILE A 32 3.13 -6.56 -18.61
CA ILE A 32 3.64 -5.23 -19.01
C ILE A 32 4.70 -4.69 -18.05
N ALA A 33 4.71 -5.17 -16.81
CA ALA A 33 5.67 -4.81 -15.77
C ALA A 33 6.19 -6.06 -15.05
N GLN A 34 7.40 -5.99 -14.51
CA GLN A 34 8.03 -7.08 -13.80
C GLN A 34 8.10 -6.75 -12.30
N PRO A 35 8.19 -7.77 -11.41
CA PRO A 35 8.42 -7.56 -9.99
C PRO A 35 9.62 -6.64 -9.72
N LEU A 36 9.51 -5.73 -8.76
CA LEU A 36 10.58 -4.80 -8.42
C LEU A 36 11.75 -5.48 -7.73
N THR A 37 11.51 -6.60 -7.06
CA THR A 37 12.54 -7.43 -6.39
C THR A 37 12.14 -8.90 -6.43
N ASP A 38 13.12 -9.79 -6.39
CA ASP A 38 12.97 -11.24 -6.23
C ASP A 38 13.48 -11.73 -4.86
N GLU A 39 14.01 -10.82 -4.03
CA GLU A 39 14.58 -11.15 -2.73
C GLU A 39 13.52 -11.55 -1.70
N ILE A 40 12.36 -10.87 -1.73
CA ILE A 40 11.25 -11.06 -0.79
C ILE A 40 9.91 -11.00 -1.52
N TYR A 41 8.85 -11.47 -0.89
CA TYR A 41 7.48 -11.23 -1.32
C TYR A 41 6.95 -9.98 -0.63
N THR A 42 6.41 -9.04 -1.42
CA THR A 42 5.89 -7.77 -0.91
C THR A 42 4.60 -7.39 -1.61
N ALA A 43 3.73 -6.71 -0.89
CA ALA A 43 2.43 -6.29 -1.37
C ALA A 43 2.07 -4.87 -0.91
N ASP A 44 0.91 -4.41 -1.32
CA ASP A 44 0.25 -3.20 -0.82
C ASP A 44 1.16 -1.96 -0.90
N PRO A 45 1.71 -1.64 -2.09
CA PRO A 45 2.75 -0.64 -2.23
C PRO A 45 2.24 0.78 -1.97
N SER A 46 2.82 1.46 -0.99
CA SER A 46 2.70 2.89 -0.80
C SER A 46 3.98 3.57 -1.26
N ALA A 47 3.99 4.05 -2.50
CA ALA A 47 5.16 4.70 -3.09
C ALA A 47 5.16 6.20 -2.81
N ARG A 48 6.28 6.71 -2.32
CA ARG A 48 6.48 8.12 -1.97
C ARG A 48 7.80 8.63 -2.53
N VAL A 49 7.83 9.89 -2.96
CA VAL A 49 9.05 10.60 -3.30
C VAL A 49 9.29 11.65 -2.24
N TRP A 50 10.43 11.57 -1.56
CA TRP A 50 10.77 12.52 -0.52
C TRP A 50 11.69 13.64 -1.03
N ASN A 51 12.11 14.52 -0.14
CA ASN A 51 12.89 15.72 -0.48
C ASN A 51 14.28 15.40 -1.08
N ASP A 52 14.78 14.20 -0.91
CA ASP A 52 16.02 13.72 -1.51
C ASP A 52 15.87 13.26 -2.98
N GLY A 53 14.63 13.29 -3.49
CA GLY A 53 14.28 12.89 -4.86
C GLY A 53 14.26 11.39 -5.10
N ARG A 54 14.51 10.57 -4.06
CA ARG A 54 14.45 9.10 -4.15
C ARG A 54 13.02 8.61 -4.00
N ILE A 55 12.77 7.44 -4.57
CA ILE A 55 11.50 6.74 -4.46
C ILE A 55 11.61 5.72 -3.33
N TYR A 56 10.64 5.76 -2.41
CA TYR A 56 10.51 4.81 -1.31
C TYR A 56 9.15 4.14 -1.42
N ILE A 57 9.12 2.82 -1.27
CA ILE A 57 7.91 2.01 -1.34
C ILE A 57 7.78 1.31 0.00
N TYR A 58 6.78 1.72 0.76
CA TYR A 58 6.40 1.08 2.02
C TYR A 58 5.44 -0.04 1.68
N ALA A 59 5.77 -1.25 2.06
CA ALA A 59 5.04 -2.44 1.63
C ALA A 59 4.82 -3.42 2.78
N SER A 60 3.74 -4.17 2.71
CA SER A 60 3.55 -5.38 3.52
C SER A 60 4.58 -6.42 3.11
N HIS A 61 5.06 -7.20 4.07
CA HIS A 61 5.96 -8.33 3.81
C HIS A 61 5.15 -9.62 3.88
N ASP A 62 4.91 -10.23 2.73
CA ASP A 62 4.20 -11.51 2.64
C ASP A 62 5.12 -12.66 3.04
N VAL A 63 4.58 -13.58 3.83
CA VAL A 63 5.30 -14.72 4.37
C VAL A 63 4.60 -16.02 4.04
N GLU A 64 5.36 -17.10 3.94
CA GLU A 64 4.81 -18.46 3.83
C GLU A 64 3.98 -18.79 5.06
N VAL A 65 2.83 -19.39 4.83
CA VAL A 65 1.91 -19.86 5.89
C VAL A 65 1.55 -21.32 5.65
N PRO A 66 1.10 -22.06 6.69
CA PRO A 66 0.62 -23.42 6.53
C PRO A 66 -0.51 -23.54 5.49
N GLU A 67 -0.50 -24.64 4.72
CA GLU A 67 -1.44 -24.86 3.60
C GLU A 67 -2.91 -24.81 4.04
N GLU A 68 -3.22 -25.21 5.28
CA GLU A 68 -4.56 -25.16 5.84
C GLU A 68 -5.13 -23.74 5.99
N LEU A 69 -4.29 -22.69 5.95
CA LEU A 69 -4.71 -21.30 6.00
C LEU A 69 -4.94 -20.72 4.61
N HIS A 70 -4.47 -21.38 3.55
CA HIS A 70 -4.62 -20.88 2.18
C HIS A 70 -6.09 -20.63 1.84
N GLY A 71 -6.39 -19.52 1.17
CA GLY A 71 -7.75 -19.12 0.80
C GLY A 71 -8.59 -18.50 1.92
N SER A 72 -8.00 -18.26 3.10
CA SER A 72 -8.63 -17.51 4.18
C SER A 72 -7.91 -16.17 4.41
N ALA A 73 -8.56 -15.25 5.15
CA ALA A 73 -7.92 -14.00 5.56
C ALA A 73 -6.70 -14.22 6.47
N ASP A 74 -6.61 -15.38 7.15
CA ASP A 74 -5.47 -15.72 7.99
C ASP A 74 -4.23 -16.14 7.19
N ALA A 75 -4.35 -16.39 5.86
CA ALA A 75 -3.21 -16.56 4.98
C ALA A 75 -2.38 -15.27 4.82
N PHE A 76 -2.96 -14.12 5.09
CA PHE A 76 -2.29 -12.82 5.05
C PHE A 76 -1.73 -12.47 6.44
N ASP A 77 -0.82 -13.31 6.98
CA ASP A 77 -0.21 -13.16 8.31
C ASP A 77 1.07 -12.30 8.26
N MET A 78 0.99 -11.15 7.59
CA MET A 78 2.13 -10.20 7.55
C MET A 78 2.42 -9.70 8.97
N ARG A 79 3.71 -9.67 9.32
CA ARG A 79 4.17 -9.37 10.68
C ARG A 79 5.08 -8.16 10.74
N ASP A 80 5.64 -7.73 9.60
CA ASP A 80 6.55 -6.60 9.52
C ASP A 80 6.33 -5.81 8.23
N TYR A 81 6.97 -4.65 8.14
CA TYR A 81 7.01 -3.83 6.93
C TYR A 81 8.42 -3.78 6.36
N GLN A 82 8.49 -3.95 5.05
CA GLN A 82 9.70 -3.75 4.27
C GLN A 82 9.65 -2.41 3.54
N VAL A 83 10.76 -1.69 3.50
CA VAL A 83 10.90 -0.51 2.66
C VAL A 83 11.79 -0.87 1.48
N LEU A 84 11.27 -0.69 0.28
CA LEU A 84 12.06 -0.74 -0.93
C LEU A 84 12.45 0.69 -1.30
N SER A 85 13.63 0.89 -1.88
CA SER A 85 13.98 2.20 -2.43
C SER A 85 14.74 2.09 -3.74
N MET A 86 14.60 3.14 -4.56
CA MET A 86 15.39 3.31 -5.78
C MET A 86 15.76 4.79 -5.96
N ASP A 87 16.96 5.04 -6.48
CA ASP A 87 17.43 6.41 -6.73
C ASP A 87 16.73 7.05 -7.93
N ARG A 88 16.27 6.25 -8.86
CA ARG A 88 15.55 6.64 -10.07
C ARG A 88 14.70 5.50 -10.59
N LEU A 89 13.65 5.82 -11.33
CA LEU A 89 12.81 4.84 -12.02
C LEU A 89 13.64 3.89 -12.88
N GLY A 90 13.33 2.58 -12.78
CA GLY A 90 14.03 1.52 -13.49
C GLY A 90 15.49 1.32 -13.03
N GLY A 91 15.93 1.98 -11.96
CA GLY A 91 17.22 1.73 -11.33
C GLY A 91 17.19 0.49 -10.44
N PRO A 92 18.35 0.10 -9.88
CA PRO A 92 18.41 -0.96 -8.88
C PRO A 92 17.49 -0.67 -7.70
N VAL A 93 16.77 -1.69 -7.25
CA VAL A 93 15.95 -1.63 -6.04
C VAL A 93 16.78 -2.13 -4.86
N THR A 94 16.73 -1.37 -3.77
CA THR A 94 17.34 -1.78 -2.50
C THR A 94 16.23 -2.22 -1.55
N VAL A 95 16.31 -3.44 -1.06
CA VAL A 95 15.48 -3.96 0.03
C VAL A 95 16.15 -3.57 1.35
N HIS A 96 15.44 -2.80 2.19
CA HIS A 96 15.97 -2.39 3.49
C HIS A 96 15.61 -3.41 4.58
N PRO A 97 16.33 -3.43 5.72
CA PRO A 97 15.92 -4.22 6.88
C PRO A 97 14.48 -3.86 7.31
N PRO A 98 13.79 -4.76 8.04
CA PRO A 98 12.44 -4.49 8.52
C PRO A 98 12.33 -3.13 9.22
N ALA A 99 11.38 -2.32 8.74
CA ALA A 99 11.17 -0.95 9.21
C ALA A 99 10.42 -0.90 10.55
N LEU A 100 9.52 -1.88 10.76
CA LEU A 100 8.72 -2.08 11.97
C LEU A 100 8.23 -3.53 11.99
N ASP A 101 8.29 -4.18 13.16
CA ASP A 101 7.77 -5.52 13.41
C ASP A 101 6.61 -5.47 14.42
N VAL A 102 5.64 -6.38 14.30
CA VAL A 102 4.46 -6.46 15.17
C VAL A 102 4.84 -6.62 16.64
N GLU A 103 5.94 -7.31 16.95
CA GLU A 103 6.42 -7.51 18.32
C GLU A 103 6.89 -6.21 18.99
N GLN A 104 7.18 -5.18 18.21
CA GLN A 104 7.56 -3.85 18.70
C GLN A 104 6.33 -2.98 19.01
N VAL A 105 5.12 -3.37 18.56
CA VAL A 105 3.89 -2.58 18.70
C VAL A 105 3.11 -3.04 19.93
N PRO A 106 3.05 -2.26 21.02
CA PRO A 106 2.56 -2.73 22.33
C PRO A 106 1.11 -3.22 22.34
N TRP A 107 0.26 -2.67 21.46
CA TRP A 107 -1.17 -2.98 21.39
C TRP A 107 -1.52 -4.00 20.30
N ALA A 108 -0.65 -4.20 19.31
CA ALA A 108 -0.91 -5.09 18.18
C ALA A 108 -0.59 -6.54 18.54
N LYS A 109 -1.29 -7.45 17.89
CA LYS A 109 -1.12 -8.89 18.06
C LYS A 109 -0.69 -9.58 16.77
N ARG A 110 -1.29 -9.21 15.63
CA ARG A 110 -1.07 -9.89 14.35
C ARG A 110 -1.55 -9.05 13.15
N GLN A 111 -1.22 -9.51 11.95
CA GLN A 111 -1.74 -9.02 10.66
C GLN A 111 -1.51 -7.53 10.47
N MET A 112 -0.25 -7.17 10.27
CA MET A 112 0.17 -5.82 9.86
C MET A 112 -0.05 -5.69 8.34
N TRP A 113 -1.26 -5.23 7.95
CA TRP A 113 -1.65 -5.13 6.55
C TRP A 113 -1.19 -3.80 5.91
N ALA A 114 -1.78 -3.40 4.78
CA ALA A 114 -1.32 -2.31 3.93
C ALA A 114 -0.91 -1.02 4.67
N PRO A 115 0.35 -0.58 4.61
CA PRO A 115 0.83 0.63 5.25
C PRO A 115 0.75 1.84 4.33
N ASP A 116 0.86 3.05 4.90
CA ASP A 116 1.23 4.25 4.18
C ASP A 116 2.18 5.12 5.01
N ALA A 117 2.85 6.07 4.35
CA ALA A 117 3.82 6.94 5.00
C ALA A 117 3.60 8.42 4.66
N ALA A 118 3.96 9.27 5.63
CA ALA A 118 3.99 10.71 5.46
C ALA A 118 5.31 11.30 5.98
N TYR A 119 5.61 12.52 5.53
CA TYR A 119 6.73 13.30 6.04
C TYR A 119 6.25 14.71 6.43
N ARG A 120 6.58 15.12 7.65
CA ARG A 120 6.30 16.47 8.14
C ARG A 120 7.38 16.93 9.11
N ASN A 121 7.94 18.13 8.87
CA ASN A 121 8.85 18.80 9.79
C ASN A 121 10.05 17.96 10.27
N GLY A 122 10.68 17.21 9.36
CA GLY A 122 11.86 16.39 9.67
C GLY A 122 11.54 14.98 10.19
N THR A 123 10.28 14.63 10.36
CA THR A 123 9.85 13.34 10.87
C THR A 123 9.09 12.56 9.81
N TYR A 124 9.42 11.28 9.65
CA TYR A 124 8.68 10.31 8.87
C TYR A 124 7.67 9.60 9.77
N TYR A 125 6.47 9.41 9.26
CA TYR A 125 5.36 8.74 9.92
C TYR A 125 4.99 7.53 9.08
N LEU A 126 4.93 6.35 9.70
CA LEU A 126 4.40 5.12 9.12
C LEU A 126 3.05 4.83 9.76
N TYR A 127 2.00 4.80 8.96
CA TYR A 127 0.64 4.42 9.38
C TYR A 127 0.38 3.00 8.96
N PHE A 128 -0.22 2.23 9.83
CA PHE A 128 -0.40 0.81 9.59
C PHE A 128 -1.63 0.27 10.33
N PRO A 129 -2.39 -0.64 9.70
CA PRO A 129 -3.40 -1.41 10.40
C PRO A 129 -2.75 -2.62 11.07
N ALA A 130 -3.24 -2.97 12.24
CA ALA A 130 -2.95 -4.25 12.90
C ALA A 130 -4.13 -4.67 13.75
N LYS A 131 -4.31 -5.98 13.95
CA LYS A 131 -5.31 -6.50 14.87
C LYS A 131 -4.84 -6.39 16.32
N ASP A 132 -5.71 -5.86 17.17
CA ASP A 132 -5.51 -5.80 18.62
C ASP A 132 -5.75 -7.18 19.29
N ALA A 133 -5.69 -7.22 20.63
CA ALA A 133 -5.90 -8.45 21.39
C ALA A 133 -7.32 -9.05 21.24
N ASN A 134 -8.27 -8.30 20.71
CA ASN A 134 -9.64 -8.73 20.46
C ASN A 134 -9.88 -9.08 18.98
N ASP A 135 -8.83 -9.21 18.18
CA ASP A 135 -8.89 -9.42 16.73
C ASP A 135 -9.61 -8.30 15.96
N ILE A 136 -9.59 -7.07 16.46
CA ILE A 136 -10.17 -5.89 15.85
C ILE A 136 -9.06 -5.06 15.23
N PHE A 137 -9.18 -4.72 13.95
CA PHE A 137 -8.23 -3.82 13.29
C PHE A 137 -8.30 -2.40 13.83
N ARG A 138 -7.12 -1.86 14.14
CA ARG A 138 -6.88 -0.46 14.52
C ARG A 138 -5.77 0.11 13.64
N ILE A 139 -5.74 1.42 13.48
CA ILE A 139 -4.65 2.09 12.80
C ILE A 139 -3.62 2.58 13.82
N GLY A 140 -2.39 2.12 13.67
CA GLY A 140 -1.24 2.61 14.40
C GLY A 140 -0.49 3.70 13.66
N VAL A 141 0.38 4.38 14.39
CA VAL A 141 1.38 5.28 13.83
C VAL A 141 2.73 5.05 14.51
N ALA A 142 3.79 5.00 13.71
CA ALA A 142 5.17 4.94 14.17
C ALA A 142 5.99 6.06 13.53
N THR A 143 7.06 6.50 14.19
CA THR A 143 7.87 7.64 13.75
C THR A 143 9.33 7.29 13.58
N SER A 144 10.00 7.96 12.62
CA SER A 144 11.44 7.83 12.39
C SER A 144 12.05 9.13 11.89
N GLN A 145 13.36 9.27 12.05
CA GLN A 145 14.15 10.33 11.41
C GLN A 145 14.72 9.89 10.04
N SER A 146 14.54 8.62 9.68
CA SER A 146 14.95 8.03 8.40
C SER A 146 13.72 7.53 7.63
N PRO A 147 13.67 7.71 6.31
CA PRO A 147 12.58 7.18 5.49
C PRO A 147 12.50 5.65 5.49
N THR A 148 13.60 4.98 5.80
CA THR A 148 13.68 3.51 5.83
C THR A 148 13.56 2.91 7.23
N GLY A 149 13.26 3.74 8.22
CA GLY A 149 13.20 3.29 9.62
C GLY A 149 14.59 3.20 10.29
N PRO A 150 14.72 2.48 11.42
CA PRO A 150 13.60 1.82 12.12
C PRO A 150 12.56 2.84 12.61
N PHE A 151 11.29 2.44 12.61
CA PHE A 151 10.21 3.26 13.13
C PHE A 151 9.89 2.88 14.57
N THR A 152 9.61 3.89 15.40
CA THR A 152 9.19 3.72 16.79
C THR A 152 7.67 3.89 16.89
N PRO A 153 6.91 2.83 17.23
CA PRO A 153 5.46 2.91 17.30
C PRO A 153 4.98 3.70 18.52
N GLN A 154 3.77 4.28 18.42
CA GLN A 154 3.08 4.81 19.58
C GLN A 154 2.56 3.67 20.46
N ALA A 155 2.42 3.94 21.77
CA ALA A 155 1.97 2.96 22.75
C ALA A 155 0.52 2.50 22.54
N GLU A 156 -0.29 3.33 21.90
CA GLU A 156 -1.70 3.09 21.62
C GLU A 156 -1.99 3.35 20.13
N PRO A 157 -3.03 2.75 19.55
CA PRO A 157 -3.49 3.09 18.22
C PRO A 157 -4.03 4.52 18.16
N ILE A 158 -4.21 5.06 16.95
CA ILE A 158 -4.88 6.34 16.75
C ILE A 158 -6.31 6.22 17.31
N GLU A 159 -6.66 7.13 18.24
CA GLU A 159 -7.97 7.10 18.91
C GLU A 159 -9.11 7.24 17.88
N GLY A 160 -10.13 6.38 18.03
CA GLY A 160 -11.27 6.35 17.11
C GLY A 160 -10.99 5.69 15.76
N SER A 161 -9.78 5.16 15.54
CA SER A 161 -9.45 4.43 14.30
C SER A 161 -10.03 3.02 14.31
N TYR A 162 -10.29 2.51 13.10
CA TYR A 162 -10.78 1.15 12.87
C TYR A 162 -10.52 0.74 11.41
N SER A 163 -10.71 -0.54 11.08
CA SER A 163 -10.53 -1.09 9.75
C SER A 163 -9.07 -1.02 9.26
N ILE A 164 -8.84 -0.95 7.95
CA ILE A 164 -7.55 -1.16 7.29
C ILE A 164 -7.24 -0.07 6.28
N ASP A 165 -6.10 -0.18 5.62
CA ASP A 165 -5.65 0.55 4.44
C ASP A 165 -5.62 2.07 4.63
N PRO A 166 -4.86 2.58 5.61
CA PRO A 166 -4.68 4.01 5.76
C PRO A 166 -3.94 4.59 4.55
N GLY A 167 -4.57 5.54 3.84
CA GLY A 167 -3.95 6.32 2.77
C GLY A 167 -3.86 7.79 3.16
N ILE A 168 -2.67 8.38 3.14
CA ILE A 168 -2.43 9.78 3.53
C ILE A 168 -2.32 10.68 2.31
N LEU A 169 -3.27 11.59 2.17
CA LEU A 169 -3.14 12.75 1.29
C LEU A 169 -2.45 13.89 2.04
N ARG A 170 -1.39 14.45 1.46
CA ARG A 170 -0.89 15.78 1.80
C ARG A 170 -1.47 16.76 0.79
N ASP A 171 -2.30 17.70 1.24
CA ASP A 171 -2.89 18.71 0.37
C ASP A 171 -1.94 19.92 0.17
N ASN A 172 -2.25 20.76 -0.80
CA ASN A 172 -1.43 21.92 -1.19
C ASN A 172 -1.34 22.99 -0.10
N ASP A 173 -2.34 23.07 0.80
CA ASP A 173 -2.33 23.95 1.97
C ASP A 173 -1.47 23.42 3.13
N GLY A 174 -0.90 22.20 2.98
CA GLY A 174 -0.09 21.53 3.98
C GLY A 174 -0.86 20.72 5.01
N GLU A 175 -2.18 20.68 4.93
CA GLU A 175 -3.02 19.78 5.73
C GLU A 175 -2.86 18.32 5.24
N HIS A 176 -3.14 17.38 6.14
CA HIS A 176 -3.08 15.96 5.83
C HIS A 176 -4.43 15.31 6.14
N TYR A 177 -4.86 14.44 5.26
CA TYR A 177 -6.11 13.70 5.37
C TYR A 177 -5.82 12.21 5.29
N MET A 178 -6.35 11.44 6.23
CA MET A 178 -6.28 9.98 6.20
C MET A 178 -7.59 9.42 5.70
N TYR A 179 -7.51 8.63 4.63
CA TYR A 179 -8.60 7.79 4.14
C TYR A 179 -8.30 6.37 4.57
N LEU A 180 -9.33 5.63 4.96
CA LEU A 180 -9.14 4.25 5.37
C LEU A 180 -10.42 3.44 5.19
N GLY A 181 -10.28 2.13 5.22
CA GLY A 181 -11.38 1.20 5.19
C GLY A 181 -11.16 0.04 4.24
N GLY A 182 -11.72 -1.09 4.61
CA GLY A 182 -11.86 -2.29 3.79
C GLY A 182 -12.99 -3.14 4.35
N ILE A 183 -13.86 -3.65 3.47
CA ILE A 183 -14.94 -4.55 3.87
C ILE A 183 -14.42 -6.00 4.03
N TRP A 184 -15.27 -6.93 4.43
CA TRP A 184 -14.94 -8.33 4.71
C TRP A 184 -13.84 -8.46 5.78
N GLY A 185 -12.69 -9.05 5.43
CA GLY A 185 -11.55 -9.19 6.33
C GLY A 185 -11.08 -7.87 6.94
N GLY A 186 -11.28 -6.75 6.26
CA GLY A 186 -10.98 -5.40 6.74
C GLY A 186 -11.97 -4.84 7.75
N GLN A 187 -13.07 -5.54 8.01
CA GLN A 187 -14.03 -5.31 9.11
C GLN A 187 -14.83 -3.99 9.04
N LEU A 188 -14.76 -3.21 7.94
CA LEU A 188 -15.44 -1.92 7.85
C LEU A 188 -16.97 -2.04 8.03
N GLN A 189 -17.58 -3.12 7.51
CA GLN A 189 -19.01 -3.41 7.65
C GLN A 189 -19.47 -3.55 9.10
N ARG A 190 -18.56 -3.89 10.02
CA ARG A 190 -18.81 -4.03 11.46
C ARG A 190 -18.89 -2.68 12.19
N TRP A 191 -18.55 -1.58 11.50
CA TRP A 191 -18.48 -0.22 12.07
C TRP A 191 -19.57 0.73 11.57
N ARG A 192 -20.59 0.23 10.86
CA ARG A 192 -21.66 1.05 10.21
C ARG A 192 -22.35 2.02 11.19
N ASN A 193 -22.44 1.67 12.45
CA ASN A 193 -23.11 2.48 13.48
C ASN A 193 -22.11 3.25 14.36
N GLY A 194 -20.84 3.36 13.95
CA GLY A 194 -19.78 4.03 14.72
C GLY A 194 -19.23 3.22 15.91
N THR A 195 -19.76 2.00 16.12
CA THR A 195 -19.28 1.05 17.13
C THR A 195 -19.08 -0.32 16.51
N TYR A 196 -18.11 -1.08 17.00
CA TYR A 196 -17.84 -2.43 16.52
C TYR A 196 -18.98 -3.38 16.86
N ASP A 197 -19.54 -4.02 15.85
CA ASP A 197 -20.58 -5.04 15.99
C ASP A 197 -20.01 -6.42 15.63
N ALA A 198 -19.71 -7.22 16.68
CA ALA A 198 -19.17 -8.57 16.52
C ALA A 198 -20.17 -9.56 15.91
N SER A 199 -21.47 -9.24 15.89
CA SER A 199 -22.51 -10.11 15.31
C SER A 199 -22.56 -10.05 13.78
N VAL A 200 -21.99 -9.00 13.17
CA VAL A 200 -21.85 -8.88 11.71
C VAL A 200 -20.79 -9.87 11.23
N THR A 201 -21.15 -10.68 10.22
CA THR A 201 -20.25 -11.67 9.62
C THR A 201 -19.15 -11.01 8.77
N GLU A 202 -18.26 -11.81 8.19
CA GLU A 202 -17.22 -11.29 7.29
C GLU A 202 -17.82 -10.70 6.01
N ASP A 203 -18.94 -11.25 5.52
CA ASP A 203 -19.63 -10.73 4.35
C ASP A 203 -20.25 -9.36 4.63
N ASP A 204 -20.34 -8.52 3.61
CA ASP A 204 -21.08 -7.27 3.68
C ASP A 204 -22.59 -7.54 3.73
N PRO A 205 -23.29 -7.25 4.86
CA PRO A 205 -24.71 -7.52 4.99
C PRO A 205 -25.60 -6.48 4.28
N THR A 206 -25.02 -5.51 3.55
CA THR A 206 -25.77 -4.44 2.88
C THR A 206 -26.64 -5.05 1.76
N PRO A 207 -27.96 -4.82 1.77
CA PRO A 207 -28.81 -5.24 0.67
C PRO A 207 -28.33 -4.64 -0.66
N LEU A 208 -28.36 -5.42 -1.74
CA LEU A 208 -27.81 -5.04 -3.04
C LEU A 208 -28.40 -3.74 -3.62
N GLY A 209 -29.63 -3.38 -3.25
CA GLY A 209 -30.30 -2.14 -3.67
C GLY A 209 -30.09 -0.94 -2.77
N GLU A 210 -29.29 -1.08 -1.72
CA GLU A 210 -28.96 0.01 -0.78
C GLU A 210 -27.59 0.61 -1.10
N PRO A 211 -27.31 1.86 -0.66
CA PRO A 211 -26.01 2.47 -0.83
C PRO A 211 -24.85 1.60 -0.29
N ALA A 212 -23.83 1.45 -1.10
CA ALA A 212 -22.62 0.70 -0.73
C ALA A 212 -21.91 1.31 0.48
N ILE A 213 -21.17 0.48 1.22
CA ILE A 213 -20.21 0.95 2.21
C ILE A 213 -19.08 1.71 1.46
N THR A 214 -18.63 2.80 2.04
CA THR A 214 -17.60 3.68 1.46
C THR A 214 -16.43 3.84 2.42
N PRO A 215 -15.23 4.23 1.94
CA PRO A 215 -14.13 4.56 2.84
C PRO A 215 -14.52 5.71 3.76
N VAL A 216 -13.76 5.87 4.82
CA VAL A 216 -13.92 7.00 5.76
C VAL A 216 -12.71 7.92 5.67
N VAL A 217 -12.89 9.18 6.06
CA VAL A 217 -11.83 10.20 6.05
C VAL A 217 -11.87 11.03 7.31
N ALA A 218 -10.68 11.42 7.78
CA ALA A 218 -10.51 12.48 8.76
C ALA A 218 -9.25 13.30 8.46
N ARG A 219 -9.28 14.58 8.80
CA ARG A 219 -8.08 15.41 8.80
C ARG A 219 -7.20 15.04 10.00
N MET A 220 -5.90 14.97 9.75
CA MET A 220 -4.91 14.71 10.81
C MET A 220 -4.66 15.96 11.65
N ALA A 221 -4.45 15.76 12.94
CA ALA A 221 -3.97 16.82 13.82
C ALA A 221 -2.54 17.27 13.40
N PRO A 222 -2.12 18.52 13.73
CA PRO A 222 -0.81 19.02 13.34
C PRO A 222 0.39 18.15 13.78
N GLY A 223 0.23 17.36 14.85
CA GLY A 223 1.23 16.42 15.32
C GLY A 223 1.30 15.11 14.55
N MET A 224 0.41 14.87 13.61
CA MET A 224 0.33 13.68 12.77
C MET A 224 0.10 12.35 13.52
N LEU A 225 -0.17 12.39 14.82
CA LEU A 225 -0.32 11.18 15.67
C LEU A 225 -1.78 10.86 15.98
N GLN A 226 -2.70 11.78 15.72
CA GLN A 226 -4.13 11.66 16.01
C GLN A 226 -4.96 12.36 14.93
N PHE A 227 -6.24 12.00 14.86
CA PHE A 227 -7.20 12.75 14.07
C PHE A 227 -7.51 14.12 14.70
N ALA A 228 -7.74 15.13 13.88
CA ALA A 228 -8.23 16.44 14.32
C ALA A 228 -9.76 16.49 14.43
N GLU A 229 -10.44 15.49 13.90
CA GLU A 229 -11.90 15.40 13.80
C GLU A 229 -12.31 13.92 13.74
N PRO A 230 -13.58 13.57 14.04
CA PRO A 230 -14.06 12.21 13.87
C PRO A 230 -14.00 11.74 12.41
N LEU A 231 -13.74 10.43 12.21
CA LEU A 231 -13.89 9.78 10.91
C LEU A 231 -15.31 9.92 10.38
N ARG A 232 -15.44 10.22 9.10
CA ARG A 232 -16.72 10.35 8.39
C ARG A 232 -16.71 9.60 7.06
N PRO A 233 -17.85 9.03 6.61
CA PRO A 233 -17.94 8.38 5.31
C PRO A 233 -17.64 9.34 4.15
N VAL A 234 -16.94 8.83 3.15
CA VAL A 234 -16.68 9.51 1.86
C VAL A 234 -17.75 9.06 0.87
N GLN A 235 -18.62 9.97 0.44
CA GLN A 235 -19.63 9.62 -0.56
C GLN A 235 -18.99 9.37 -1.92
N ILE A 236 -19.31 8.23 -2.53
CA ILE A 236 -18.99 7.91 -3.93
C ILE A 236 -20.31 7.83 -4.69
N ILE A 237 -20.44 8.65 -5.72
CA ILE A 237 -21.67 8.83 -6.51
C ILE A 237 -21.43 8.50 -7.98
N ASP A 238 -22.49 8.18 -8.69
CA ASP A 238 -22.45 8.01 -10.13
C ASP A 238 -22.53 9.36 -10.89
N GLU A 239 -22.61 9.33 -12.21
CA GLU A 239 -22.72 10.52 -13.06
C GLU A 239 -24.04 11.29 -12.91
N ASN A 240 -25.07 10.68 -12.30
CA ASN A 240 -26.37 11.32 -12.03
C ASN A 240 -26.40 11.98 -10.64
N GLY A 241 -25.38 11.72 -9.81
CA GLY A 241 -25.30 12.18 -8.42
C GLY A 241 -25.91 11.23 -7.41
N ASP A 242 -26.27 10.00 -7.82
CA ASP A 242 -26.81 8.98 -6.94
C ASP A 242 -25.68 8.15 -6.30
N PRO A 243 -25.82 7.72 -5.04
CA PRO A 243 -24.85 6.83 -4.39
C PRO A 243 -24.68 5.51 -5.14
N LEU A 244 -23.45 5.00 -5.26
CA LEU A 244 -23.22 3.66 -5.76
C LEU A 244 -23.87 2.62 -4.83
N LEU A 245 -24.47 1.58 -5.40
CA LEU A 245 -25.18 0.56 -4.65
C LEU A 245 -24.28 -0.62 -4.27
N ALA A 246 -24.63 -1.34 -3.20
CA ALA A 246 -23.90 -2.52 -2.75
C ALA A 246 -23.83 -3.63 -3.81
N GLY A 247 -24.84 -3.74 -4.67
CA GLY A 247 -24.86 -4.67 -5.79
C GLY A 247 -24.01 -4.26 -7.00
N ASP A 248 -23.44 -3.07 -7.00
CA ASP A 248 -22.61 -2.56 -8.10
C ASP A 248 -21.14 -2.96 -7.89
N THR A 249 -20.86 -4.23 -7.96
CA THR A 249 -19.55 -4.83 -7.64
C THR A 249 -18.41 -4.36 -8.56
N ASP A 250 -18.73 -3.84 -9.74
CA ASP A 250 -17.72 -3.30 -10.67
C ASP A 250 -17.26 -1.88 -10.33
N ARG A 251 -18.01 -1.16 -9.49
CA ARG A 251 -17.75 0.25 -9.19
C ARG A 251 -17.69 0.59 -7.70
N ARG A 252 -18.36 -0.21 -6.86
CA ARG A 252 -18.41 0.04 -5.42
C ARG A 252 -17.04 -0.11 -4.77
N PHE A 253 -16.85 0.62 -3.68
CA PHE A 253 -15.66 0.49 -2.84
C PHE A 253 -15.60 -0.89 -2.16
N PHE A 254 -14.38 -1.44 -2.14
CA PHE A 254 -14.06 -2.62 -1.36
C PHE A 254 -12.94 -2.34 -0.36
N GLU A 255 -11.76 -1.89 -0.82
CA GLU A 255 -10.58 -1.58 0.00
C GLU A 255 -9.57 -0.72 -0.76
N GLY A 256 -8.41 -0.42 -0.16
CA GLY A 256 -7.29 0.18 -0.85
C GLY A 256 -7.50 1.65 -1.22
N ALA A 257 -8.14 2.45 -0.35
CA ALA A 257 -8.39 3.86 -0.61
C ALA A 257 -7.08 4.64 -0.70
N TRP A 258 -6.78 5.17 -1.89
CA TRP A 258 -5.66 6.07 -2.13
C TRP A 258 -6.16 7.40 -2.70
N VAL A 259 -5.68 8.53 -2.17
CA VAL A 259 -6.07 9.84 -2.69
C VAL A 259 -4.84 10.66 -3.06
N PHE A 260 -4.89 11.26 -4.23
CA PHE A 260 -3.92 12.24 -4.68
C PHE A 260 -4.63 13.43 -5.33
N ARG A 261 -3.90 14.54 -5.49
CA ARG A 261 -4.39 15.74 -6.13
C ARG A 261 -3.60 16.04 -7.40
N ARG A 262 -4.32 16.35 -8.49
CA ARG A 262 -3.73 16.82 -9.74
C ARG A 262 -4.43 18.10 -10.18
N GLY A 263 -3.70 19.22 -10.16
CA GLY A 263 -4.30 20.54 -10.31
C GLY A 263 -5.27 20.83 -9.17
N ASP A 264 -6.52 21.14 -9.49
CA ASP A 264 -7.58 21.42 -8.52
C ASP A 264 -8.49 20.22 -8.24
N THR A 265 -8.20 19.06 -8.86
CA THR A 265 -9.03 17.86 -8.76
C THR A 265 -8.40 16.84 -7.81
N TYR A 266 -9.19 16.33 -6.89
CA TYR A 266 -8.87 15.19 -6.04
C TYR A 266 -9.31 13.90 -6.74
N TYR A 267 -8.43 12.92 -6.77
CA TYR A 267 -8.67 11.59 -7.30
C TYR A 267 -8.66 10.59 -6.15
N LEU A 268 -9.81 10.01 -5.86
CA LEU A 268 -9.94 8.85 -4.98
C LEU A 268 -9.86 7.60 -5.83
N THR A 269 -8.90 6.74 -5.54
CA THR A 269 -8.71 5.46 -6.24
C THR A 269 -8.84 4.32 -5.25
N TYR A 270 -9.41 3.19 -5.68
CA TYR A 270 -9.71 2.07 -4.80
C TYR A 270 -9.92 0.76 -5.56
N SER A 271 -9.88 -0.36 -4.83
CA SER A 271 -10.21 -1.69 -5.34
C SER A 271 -11.72 -1.97 -5.23
N THR A 272 -12.25 -2.68 -6.21
CA THR A 272 -13.65 -3.16 -6.22
C THR A 272 -13.82 -4.55 -5.59
N GLY A 273 -12.71 -5.21 -5.21
CA GLY A 273 -12.69 -6.53 -4.57
C GLY A 273 -13.03 -7.65 -5.53
N GLU A 274 -14.24 -8.22 -5.46
CA GLU A 274 -14.67 -9.42 -6.20
C GLU A 274 -14.42 -9.37 -7.71
N THR A 275 -14.48 -8.19 -8.31
CA THR A 275 -14.21 -7.99 -9.75
C THR A 275 -12.77 -7.61 -10.04
N HIS A 276 -11.96 -7.39 -9.00
CA HIS A 276 -10.52 -7.12 -9.05
C HIS A 276 -10.10 -5.89 -9.86
N TYR A 277 -10.99 -4.92 -10.08
CA TYR A 277 -10.62 -3.67 -10.74
C TYR A 277 -9.99 -2.68 -9.76
N LEU A 278 -9.00 -1.93 -10.23
CA LEU A 278 -8.69 -0.63 -9.67
C LEU A 278 -9.46 0.44 -10.43
N VAL A 279 -10.18 1.26 -9.68
CA VAL A 279 -11.08 2.27 -10.23
C VAL A 279 -10.82 3.63 -9.60
N TYR A 280 -11.40 4.70 -10.16
CA TYR A 280 -11.25 6.03 -9.61
C TYR A 280 -12.53 6.85 -9.69
N ALA A 281 -12.62 7.80 -8.76
CA ALA A 281 -13.62 8.84 -8.67
C ALA A 281 -12.95 10.18 -8.44
N THR A 282 -13.59 11.30 -8.81
CA THR A 282 -13.03 12.64 -8.68
C THR A 282 -13.92 13.58 -7.90
N SER A 283 -13.30 14.59 -7.24
CA SER A 283 -13.98 15.61 -6.47
C SER A 283 -13.20 16.92 -6.48
N ASP A 284 -13.88 18.04 -6.17
CA ASP A 284 -13.27 19.35 -5.91
C ASP A 284 -12.91 19.55 -4.42
N SER A 285 -13.19 18.55 -3.58
CA SER A 285 -12.98 18.60 -2.14
C SER A 285 -12.33 17.30 -1.65
N PRO A 286 -11.40 17.36 -0.67
CA PRO A 286 -10.83 16.15 -0.07
C PRO A 286 -11.87 15.30 0.67
N TYR A 287 -13.02 15.86 0.98
CA TYR A 287 -14.11 15.17 1.66
C TYR A 287 -15.17 14.56 0.72
N GLY A 288 -15.05 14.82 -0.57
CA GLY A 288 -16.06 14.44 -1.55
C GLY A 288 -17.26 15.41 -1.59
N PRO A 289 -18.40 14.98 -2.19
CA PRO A 289 -18.60 13.69 -2.82
C PRO A 289 -17.66 13.45 -4.00
N PHE A 290 -17.27 12.19 -4.21
CA PHE A 290 -16.46 11.78 -5.34
C PHE A 290 -17.35 11.14 -6.40
N THR A 291 -17.29 11.66 -7.64
CA THR A 291 -18.02 11.09 -8.77
C THR A 291 -17.18 10.02 -9.45
N TYR A 292 -17.71 8.80 -9.57
CA TYR A 292 -17.07 7.70 -10.29
C TYR A 292 -16.72 8.09 -11.72
N ARG A 293 -15.54 7.69 -12.21
CA ARG A 293 -15.04 8.08 -13.55
C ARG A 293 -14.63 6.89 -14.41
N GLY A 294 -14.21 5.78 -13.84
CA GLY A 294 -13.80 4.63 -14.62
C GLY A 294 -12.74 3.78 -13.96
N ARG A 295 -12.14 2.91 -14.78
CA ARG A 295 -11.11 1.97 -14.38
C ARG A 295 -9.72 2.53 -14.58
N ILE A 296 -8.79 2.09 -13.73
CA ILE A 296 -7.36 2.38 -13.82
C ILE A 296 -6.62 1.15 -14.30
N LEU A 297 -6.92 -0.01 -13.70
CA LEU A 297 -6.25 -1.27 -13.97
C LEU A 297 -7.28 -2.38 -14.11
N GLU A 298 -7.15 -3.18 -15.16
CA GLU A 298 -7.86 -4.45 -15.32
C GLU A 298 -7.32 -5.49 -14.33
N PRO A 299 -8.04 -6.60 -14.06
CA PRO A 299 -7.65 -7.57 -13.05
C PRO A 299 -6.23 -8.10 -13.23
N VAL A 300 -5.52 -8.24 -12.12
CA VAL A 300 -4.21 -8.89 -12.02
C VAL A 300 -4.36 -10.36 -11.61
N GLU A 301 -3.29 -11.14 -11.69
CA GLU A 301 -3.25 -12.44 -11.03
C GLU A 301 -3.18 -12.26 -9.50
N GLY A 302 -4.01 -13.01 -8.76
CA GLY A 302 -4.17 -12.91 -7.31
C GLY A 302 -5.48 -12.26 -6.91
N TRP A 303 -5.77 -12.27 -5.59
CA TRP A 303 -7.04 -11.79 -5.06
C TRP A 303 -7.03 -10.30 -4.73
N THR A 304 -6.08 -9.84 -3.93
CA THR A 304 -6.06 -8.47 -3.43
C THR A 304 -5.45 -7.52 -4.47
N THR A 305 -6.16 -6.43 -4.78
CA THR A 305 -5.67 -5.35 -5.61
C THR A 305 -5.48 -4.10 -4.74
N HIS A 306 -4.26 -3.85 -4.31
CA HIS A 306 -3.89 -2.64 -3.58
C HIS A 306 -2.81 -1.89 -4.35
N HIS A 307 -2.76 -0.56 -4.20
CA HIS A 307 -1.94 0.29 -5.06
C HIS A 307 -1.58 1.63 -4.43
N SER A 308 -0.68 2.34 -5.09
CA SER A 308 -0.50 3.78 -4.94
C SER A 308 -0.25 4.44 -6.29
N ILE A 309 -0.57 5.72 -6.39
CA ILE A 309 -0.31 6.53 -7.57
C ILE A 309 0.54 7.72 -7.16
N THR A 310 1.72 7.84 -7.79
CA THR A 310 2.75 8.81 -7.39
C THR A 310 3.36 9.48 -8.60
N GLU A 311 3.57 10.79 -8.52
CA GLU A 311 4.30 11.56 -9.51
C GLU A 311 5.80 11.47 -9.25
N VAL A 312 6.56 11.10 -10.27
CA VAL A 312 8.03 11.02 -10.24
C VAL A 312 8.59 11.76 -11.44
N GLY A 313 9.28 12.85 -11.21
CA GLY A 313 9.92 13.63 -12.29
C GLY A 313 8.93 14.20 -13.32
N GLY A 314 7.71 14.53 -12.93
CA GLY A 314 6.68 15.07 -13.82
C GLY A 314 5.88 14.01 -14.58
N GLN A 315 6.12 12.74 -14.33
CA GLN A 315 5.38 11.61 -14.89
C GLN A 315 4.70 10.83 -13.75
N TRP A 316 3.45 10.41 -13.97
CA TRP A 316 2.68 9.61 -13.02
C TRP A 316 2.94 8.12 -13.19
N TYR A 317 2.95 7.39 -12.09
CA TYR A 317 3.16 5.94 -12.03
C TYR A 317 2.15 5.29 -11.10
N LEU A 318 1.64 4.14 -11.54
CA LEU A 318 0.89 3.20 -10.73
C LEU A 318 1.86 2.17 -10.15
N PHE A 319 1.86 2.04 -8.82
CA PHE A 319 2.47 0.93 -8.10
C PHE A 319 1.36 0.00 -7.65
N TYR A 320 1.49 -1.27 -7.93
CA TYR A 320 0.48 -2.29 -7.64
C TYR A 320 1.16 -3.61 -7.33
N HIS A 321 0.41 -4.63 -6.95
CA HIS A 321 0.97 -5.97 -6.77
C HIS A 321 0.17 -7.00 -7.58
N ASP A 322 0.81 -8.15 -7.83
CA ASP A 322 0.19 -9.36 -8.33
C ASP A 322 0.92 -10.59 -7.76
N THR A 323 0.60 -11.77 -8.27
CA THR A 323 1.19 -13.05 -7.83
C THR A 323 2.07 -13.70 -8.88
N GLN A 324 2.61 -12.96 -9.84
CA GLN A 324 3.43 -13.49 -10.95
C GLN A 324 4.51 -14.48 -10.49
N ARG A 325 5.19 -14.18 -9.37
CA ARG A 325 6.31 -14.99 -8.89
C ARG A 325 5.88 -16.32 -8.26
N SER A 326 4.79 -16.31 -7.50
CA SER A 326 4.37 -17.44 -6.69
C SER A 326 3.18 -18.21 -7.25
N GLY A 327 2.24 -17.51 -7.94
CA GLY A 327 0.91 -18.01 -8.25
C GLY A 327 0.02 -18.17 -7.01
N LEU A 328 0.45 -17.72 -5.83
CA LEU A 328 -0.27 -17.86 -4.57
C LEU A 328 -0.76 -16.49 -4.09
N THR A 329 -2.06 -16.38 -3.81
CA THR A 329 -2.72 -15.13 -3.44
C THR A 329 -2.09 -14.38 -2.25
N HIS A 330 -1.46 -15.09 -1.33
CA HIS A 330 -0.84 -14.53 -0.14
C HIS A 330 0.69 -14.31 -0.26
N LEU A 331 1.29 -14.60 -1.43
CA LEU A 331 2.73 -14.36 -1.69
C LEU A 331 2.87 -13.48 -2.94
N ARG A 332 2.71 -12.19 -2.74
CA ARG A 332 2.59 -11.18 -3.79
C ARG A 332 3.93 -10.55 -4.13
N ASN A 333 3.97 -9.84 -5.23
CA ASN A 333 5.12 -9.05 -5.63
C ASN A 333 4.70 -7.68 -6.17
N VAL A 334 5.39 -6.65 -5.72
CA VAL A 334 5.15 -5.27 -6.13
C VAL A 334 5.72 -5.00 -7.51
N LYS A 335 4.95 -4.28 -8.32
CA LYS A 335 5.28 -3.82 -9.67
C LYS A 335 5.01 -2.32 -9.80
N MET A 336 5.53 -1.71 -10.87
CA MET A 336 5.18 -0.35 -11.26
C MET A 336 5.01 -0.23 -12.77
N THR A 337 4.13 0.68 -13.20
CA THR A 337 3.91 1.00 -14.62
C THR A 337 3.60 2.49 -14.77
N PRO A 338 3.93 3.12 -15.92
CA PRO A 338 3.49 4.48 -16.20
C PRO A 338 1.96 4.59 -16.17
N LEU A 339 1.45 5.71 -15.67
CA LEU A 339 0.04 6.07 -15.66
C LEU A 339 -0.17 7.29 -16.55
N THR A 340 -1.09 7.18 -17.49
CA THR A 340 -1.38 8.24 -18.46
C THR A 340 -2.71 8.92 -18.16
N PHE A 341 -2.68 10.27 -18.12
CA PHE A 341 -3.88 11.09 -18.08
C PHE A 341 -4.18 11.63 -19.49
N ARG A 342 -5.44 11.55 -19.90
CA ARG A 342 -5.93 12.24 -21.10
C ARG A 342 -6.05 13.75 -20.84
N ALA A 343 -6.30 14.51 -21.91
CA ALA A 343 -6.41 15.96 -21.83
C ALA A 343 -7.58 16.44 -20.97
N ASP A 344 -8.63 15.63 -20.84
CA ASP A 344 -9.81 15.90 -20.00
C ASP A 344 -9.60 15.51 -18.53
N GLY A 345 -8.42 14.98 -18.17
CA GLY A 345 -8.08 14.52 -16.83
C GLY A 345 -8.50 13.08 -16.55
N SER A 346 -9.12 12.38 -17.49
CA SER A 346 -9.41 10.95 -17.33
C SER A 346 -8.13 10.11 -17.38
N ILE A 347 -8.14 8.97 -16.69
CA ILE A 347 -7.03 8.02 -16.66
C ILE A 347 -7.23 6.99 -17.77
N GLU A 348 -6.16 6.65 -18.49
CA GLU A 348 -6.16 5.53 -19.43
C GLU A 348 -6.12 4.21 -18.67
N THR A 349 -7.08 3.33 -18.96
CA THR A 349 -7.12 2.01 -18.34
C THR A 349 -5.92 1.17 -18.78
N ILE A 350 -5.26 0.55 -17.82
CA ILE A 350 -4.08 -0.30 -18.02
C ILE A 350 -4.53 -1.76 -18.00
N ASN A 351 -4.13 -2.52 -19.03
CA ASN A 351 -4.19 -3.97 -18.99
C ASN A 351 -2.83 -4.49 -18.48
N PRO A 352 -2.77 -5.19 -17.33
CA PRO A 352 -1.51 -5.67 -16.76
C PRO A 352 -0.87 -6.81 -17.57
N MET A 353 -1.65 -7.45 -18.45
CA MET A 353 -1.22 -8.57 -19.29
C MET A 353 -1.02 -8.14 -20.73
N THR A 354 0.02 -8.66 -21.37
CA THR A 354 0.24 -8.48 -22.81
C THR A 354 -0.59 -9.48 -23.62
N GLY A 355 -1.18 -9.05 -24.74
CA GLY A 355 -1.83 -9.97 -25.70
C GLY A 355 -3.22 -10.47 -25.32
N THR A 356 -3.88 -9.85 -24.38
CA THR A 356 -5.32 -10.02 -24.12
C THR A 356 -6.06 -8.84 -24.73
N ASP A 357 -6.40 -8.96 -26.02
CA ASP A 357 -7.35 -8.07 -26.72
C ASP A 357 -8.79 -8.50 -26.47
#